data_6564ea65455617288eddfb98c810b568
#
_entry.id   6564ea65455617288eddfb98c810b568
#
_cell.length_a   1.000
_cell.length_b   1.000
_cell.length_c   1.000
_cell.angle_alpha   90.00
_cell.angle_beta   90.00
_cell.angle_gamma   90.00
#
_symmetry.space_group_name_H-M   'P 1'
#
loop_
_entity.id
_entity.type
_entity.pdbx_description
1 polymer ?
#
loop_
_entity_poly.entity_id
_entity_poly.type
_entity_poly.pdbx_seq_one_letter_code
_entity_poly.pdbx_strand_id
1 'polypeptide(L)'
;MFKVEVIGNLGADAEIKDVNGSKFVSMRVAHVDKWTTQSGDKKEVTTWIDVTMNDVESKVIPFLKTGVKIFVRGNASLRVYSSPKDRMMKAGLQISTREIELVGGVAELVPKQIIDPATSEIIDVQKYYWCNGNTKGMKANDTKEMIDQRGNRYMMNNKGFVAPVTTAQMDESEESHNDNDGEPSQQ
;
A
#
# COMPACT_ATOMS: atom_id res chain seq x y z
N MET A 1 2.95 -5.20 30.47
CA MET A 1 2.62 -4.77 29.12
C MET A 1 3.74 -5.20 28.19
N PHE A 2 3.45 -6.03 27.18
CA PHE A 2 4.45 -6.55 26.24
C PHE A 2 4.40 -5.73 24.96
N LYS A 3 5.33 -4.77 24.83
CA LYS A 3 5.48 -3.93 23.64
C LYS A 3 6.67 -4.35 22.83
N VAL A 4 6.54 -4.29 21.51
CA VAL A 4 7.62 -4.56 20.56
C VAL A 4 7.68 -3.47 19.50
N GLU A 5 8.87 -3.33 18.94
CA GLU A 5 9.16 -2.50 17.79
C GLU A 5 9.72 -3.37 16.68
N VAL A 6 9.22 -3.18 15.48
CA VAL A 6 9.62 -3.97 14.32
C VAL A 6 9.80 -3.07 13.11
N ILE A 7 10.88 -3.28 12.38
CA ILE A 7 11.09 -2.74 11.04
C ILE A 7 11.04 -3.91 10.06
N GLY A 8 10.21 -3.80 9.02
CA GLY A 8 10.09 -4.84 8.01
C GLY A 8 9.39 -4.34 6.76
N ASN A 9 9.31 -5.19 5.77
CA ASN A 9 8.64 -4.88 4.51
C ASN A 9 7.26 -5.52 4.46
N LEU A 10 6.29 -4.82 3.89
CA LEU A 10 4.96 -5.38 3.65
C LEU A 10 5.03 -6.51 2.62
N GLY A 11 4.48 -7.66 2.96
CA GLY A 11 4.40 -8.83 2.08
C GLY A 11 3.22 -8.79 1.11
N ALA A 12 2.24 -7.94 1.41
CA ALA A 12 1.07 -7.67 0.59
C ALA A 12 0.56 -6.27 0.91
N ASP A 13 -0.30 -5.72 0.08
CA ASP A 13 -1.00 -4.48 0.34
C ASP A 13 -1.82 -4.58 1.63
N ALA A 14 -1.91 -3.48 2.37
CA ALA A 14 -2.74 -3.43 3.56
C ALA A 14 -4.22 -3.51 3.18
N GLU A 15 -4.99 -4.31 3.94
CA GLU A 15 -6.42 -4.54 3.72
C GLU A 15 -7.24 -4.03 4.90
N ILE A 16 -8.34 -3.35 4.62
CA ILE A 16 -9.34 -3.04 5.64
C ILE A 16 -10.26 -4.25 5.78
N LYS A 17 -10.31 -4.81 6.98
CA LYS A 17 -11.19 -5.94 7.32
C LYS A 17 -12.28 -5.48 8.27
N ASP A 18 -13.47 -6.06 8.10
CA ASP A 18 -14.60 -5.89 9.01
C ASP A 18 -14.90 -7.25 9.66
N VAL A 19 -14.84 -7.27 10.97
CA VAL A 19 -15.19 -8.45 11.76
C VAL A 19 -16.22 -8.03 12.80
N ASN A 20 -17.45 -8.51 12.64
CA ASN A 20 -18.57 -8.22 13.54
C ASN A 20 -18.80 -6.69 13.75
N GLY A 21 -18.68 -5.90 12.69
CA GLY A 21 -18.86 -4.45 12.73
C GLY A 21 -17.64 -3.67 13.23
N SER A 22 -16.54 -4.35 13.61
CA SER A 22 -15.28 -3.72 13.96
C SER A 22 -14.33 -3.72 12.76
N LYS A 23 -14.03 -2.51 12.28
CA LYS A 23 -13.10 -2.31 11.16
C LYS A 23 -11.68 -2.11 11.66
N PHE A 24 -10.73 -2.75 10.99
CA PHE A 24 -9.30 -2.58 11.24
C PHE A 24 -8.50 -2.80 9.96
N VAL A 25 -7.30 -2.24 9.91
CA VAL A 25 -6.33 -2.47 8.84
C VAL A 25 -5.52 -3.70 9.20
N SER A 26 -5.46 -4.67 8.31
CA SER A 26 -4.68 -5.90 8.44
C SER A 26 -3.48 -5.85 7.49
N MET A 27 -2.32 -6.18 8.01
CA MET A 27 -1.06 -6.18 7.28
C MET A 27 -0.23 -7.40 7.65
N ARG A 28 0.64 -7.81 6.74
CA ARG A 28 1.64 -8.84 6.99
C ARG A 28 3.03 -8.31 6.72
N VAL A 29 3.87 -8.30 7.74
CA VAL A 29 5.21 -7.70 7.72
C VAL A 29 6.26 -8.79 7.73
N ALA A 30 7.23 -8.71 6.84
CA ALA A 30 8.42 -9.54 6.79
C ALA A 30 9.58 -8.78 7.44
N HIS A 31 10.04 -9.25 8.59
CA HIS A 31 11.29 -8.83 9.20
C HIS A 31 12.40 -9.81 8.77
N VAL A 32 13.50 -9.28 8.26
CA VAL A 32 14.60 -10.08 7.74
C VAL A 32 15.84 -9.84 8.55
N ASP A 33 16.30 -10.87 9.25
CA ASP A 33 17.58 -10.90 9.93
C ASP A 33 18.66 -11.49 9.01
N LYS A 34 19.77 -10.79 8.88
CA LYS A 34 20.93 -11.23 8.08
C LYS A 34 22.17 -11.24 8.95
N TRP A 35 22.90 -12.34 8.93
CA TRP A 35 24.17 -12.46 9.64
C TRP A 35 25.17 -13.29 8.85
N THR A 36 26.44 -13.11 9.17
CA THR A 36 27.52 -13.93 8.63
C THR A 36 28.03 -14.87 9.71
N THR A 37 28.12 -16.16 9.39
CA THR A 37 28.67 -17.17 10.30
C THR A 37 30.18 -17.01 10.45
N GLN A 38 30.78 -17.67 11.46
CA GLN A 38 32.23 -17.71 11.63
C GLN A 38 32.96 -18.35 10.43
N SER A 39 32.28 -19.21 9.67
CA SER A 39 32.78 -19.80 8.41
C SER A 39 32.71 -18.85 7.22
N GLY A 40 32.16 -17.63 7.37
CA GLY A 40 32.00 -16.65 6.29
C GLY A 40 30.70 -16.81 5.48
N ASP A 41 29.86 -17.79 5.81
CA ASP A 41 28.58 -17.98 5.11
C ASP A 41 27.57 -16.91 5.52
N LYS A 42 26.90 -16.32 4.53
CA LYS A 42 25.79 -15.39 4.77
C LYS A 42 24.51 -16.17 5.00
N LYS A 43 23.87 -15.92 6.12
CA LYS A 43 22.55 -16.50 6.47
C LYS A 43 21.50 -15.43 6.60
N GLU A 44 20.27 -15.81 6.27
CA GLU A 44 19.10 -14.94 6.32
C GLU A 44 17.92 -15.72 6.90
N VAL A 45 17.16 -15.09 7.80
CA VAL A 45 15.90 -15.62 8.31
C VAL A 45 14.83 -14.56 8.18
N THR A 46 13.69 -14.94 7.62
CA THR A 46 12.52 -14.07 7.53
C THR A 46 11.48 -14.47 8.57
N THR A 47 11.15 -13.53 9.43
CA THR A 47 10.07 -13.65 10.41
C THR A 47 8.85 -12.91 9.90
N TRP A 48 7.74 -13.63 9.75
CA TRP A 48 6.46 -13.07 9.35
C TRP A 48 5.64 -12.66 10.56
N ILE A 49 5.14 -11.43 10.55
CA ILE A 49 4.42 -10.80 11.65
C ILE A 49 3.08 -10.29 11.14
N ASP A 50 2.00 -10.69 11.79
CA ASP A 50 0.67 -10.16 11.51
C ASP A 50 0.48 -8.85 12.31
N VAL A 51 0.15 -7.77 11.62
CA VAL A 51 -0.03 -6.45 12.22
C VAL A 51 -1.46 -5.98 12.00
N THR A 52 -2.09 -5.48 13.06
CA THR A 52 -3.41 -4.87 12.98
C THR A 52 -3.38 -3.43 13.49
N MET A 53 -4.05 -2.52 12.79
CA MET A 53 -4.21 -1.12 13.16
C MET A 53 -5.69 -0.76 13.17
N ASN A 54 -6.16 -0.19 14.28
CA ASN A 54 -7.59 0.14 14.43
C ASN A 54 -7.99 1.45 13.73
N ASP A 55 -7.03 2.31 13.40
CA ASP A 55 -7.29 3.55 12.68
C ASP A 55 -7.45 3.27 11.17
N VAL A 56 -8.69 3.06 10.75
CA VAL A 56 -9.04 2.80 9.33
C VAL A 56 -9.14 4.08 8.48
N GLU A 57 -9.02 5.26 9.09
CA GLU A 57 -9.02 6.54 8.40
C GLU A 57 -7.62 7.15 8.29
N SER A 58 -6.62 6.42 8.75
CA SER A 58 -5.24 6.88 8.72
C SER A 58 -4.77 7.18 7.30
N LYS A 59 -4.18 8.35 7.13
CA LYS A 59 -3.63 8.83 5.84
C LYS A 59 -2.46 7.98 5.33
N VAL A 60 -1.90 7.11 6.15
CA VAL A 60 -0.80 6.22 5.77
C VAL A 60 -1.29 5.04 4.93
N ILE A 61 -2.56 4.64 5.05
CA ILE A 61 -3.11 3.42 4.44
C ILE A 61 -2.87 3.33 2.92
N PRO A 62 -3.08 4.37 2.11
CA PRO A 62 -2.84 4.30 0.66
C PRO A 62 -1.40 3.94 0.28
N PHE A 63 -0.46 4.17 1.19
CA PHE A 63 0.98 3.94 0.99
C PHE A 63 1.45 2.60 1.57
N LEU A 64 0.58 1.86 2.25
CA LEU A 64 0.89 0.54 2.80
C LEU A 64 0.77 -0.53 1.71
N LYS A 65 1.67 -0.44 0.73
CA LYS A 65 1.73 -1.33 -0.43
C LYS A 65 2.80 -2.42 -0.26
N THR A 66 2.65 -3.48 -1.02
CA THR A 66 3.62 -4.57 -1.08
C THR A 66 5.04 -4.05 -1.26
N GLY A 67 5.97 -4.55 -0.45
CA GLY A 67 7.39 -4.18 -0.50
C GLY A 67 7.75 -2.89 0.25
N VAL A 68 6.78 -2.07 0.64
CA VAL A 68 7.05 -0.85 1.43
C VAL A 68 7.60 -1.22 2.79
N LYS A 69 8.68 -0.54 3.20
CA LYS A 69 9.30 -0.72 4.51
C LYS A 69 8.59 0.17 5.52
N ILE A 70 8.18 -0.45 6.63
CA ILE A 70 7.47 0.22 7.72
C ILE A 70 8.15 -0.03 9.06
N PHE A 71 8.01 0.93 9.96
CA PHE A 71 8.26 0.77 11.39
C PHE A 71 6.92 0.64 12.09
N VAL A 72 6.82 -0.35 12.95
CA VAL A 72 5.64 -0.63 13.74
C VAL A 72 6.01 -0.71 15.21
N ARG A 73 5.31 0.02 16.06
CA ARG A 73 5.39 -0.08 17.51
C ARG A 73 4.02 -0.44 18.05
N GLY A 74 3.93 -1.54 18.81
CA GLY A 74 2.63 -1.97 19.32
C GLY A 74 2.68 -3.00 20.43
N ASN A 75 1.51 -3.46 20.82
CA ASN A 75 1.35 -4.53 21.77
C ASN A 75 1.49 -5.87 21.04
N ALA A 76 2.41 -6.68 21.50
CA ALA A 76 2.63 -8.01 20.93
C ALA A 76 1.82 -9.09 21.65
N SER A 77 1.36 -10.05 20.90
CA SER A 77 0.72 -11.28 21.38
C SER A 77 1.14 -12.45 20.52
N LEU A 78 1.18 -13.63 21.14
CA LEU A 78 1.39 -14.89 20.42
C LEU A 78 0.05 -15.50 20.08
N ARG A 79 -0.10 -15.91 18.83
CA ARG A 79 -1.27 -16.62 18.33
C ARG A 79 -0.86 -18.02 17.91
N VAL A 80 -1.55 -19.02 18.42
CA VAL A 80 -1.41 -20.41 17.96
C VAL A 80 -2.53 -20.70 16.96
N TYR A 81 -2.17 -21.22 15.81
CA TYR A 81 -3.14 -21.54 14.75
C TYR A 81 -2.78 -22.86 14.05
N SER A 82 -3.78 -23.53 13.54
CA SER A 82 -3.58 -24.70 12.69
C SER A 82 -3.30 -24.25 11.26
N SER A 83 -2.16 -24.64 10.73
CA SER A 83 -1.80 -24.34 9.34
C SER A 83 -2.60 -25.25 8.39
N PRO A 84 -3.38 -24.67 7.45
CA PRO A 84 -4.17 -25.49 6.52
C PRO A 84 -3.29 -26.27 5.54
N LYS A 85 -2.03 -25.87 5.37
CA LYS A 85 -1.10 -26.46 4.40
C LYS A 85 -0.50 -27.79 4.88
N ASP A 86 -0.18 -27.88 6.16
CA ASP A 86 0.51 -29.04 6.75
C ASP A 86 -0.22 -29.62 7.97
N ARG A 87 -1.38 -29.05 8.33
CA ARG A 87 -2.20 -29.41 9.50
C ARG A 87 -1.45 -29.39 10.84
N MET A 88 -0.31 -28.70 10.88
CA MET A 88 0.47 -28.55 12.11
C MET A 88 0.07 -27.29 12.86
N MET A 89 0.18 -27.35 14.19
CA MET A 89 0.02 -26.15 15.02
C MET A 89 1.25 -25.26 14.86
N LYS A 90 1.03 -24.01 14.53
CA LYS A 90 2.09 -23.00 14.38
C LYS A 90 1.84 -21.83 15.31
N ALA A 91 2.92 -21.25 15.79
CA ALA A 91 2.88 -19.99 16.52
C ALA A 91 3.14 -18.83 15.56
N GLY A 92 2.35 -17.79 15.66
CA GLY A 92 2.53 -16.53 14.94
C GLY A 92 2.63 -15.37 15.91
N LEU A 93 3.45 -14.39 15.58
CA LEU A 93 3.50 -13.12 16.30
C LEU A 93 2.46 -12.18 15.70
N GLN A 94 1.63 -11.62 16.55
CA GLN A 94 0.66 -10.59 16.19
C GLN A 94 0.98 -9.29 16.94
N ILE A 95 0.95 -8.17 16.24
CA ILE A 95 1.13 -6.83 16.83
C ILE A 95 -0.14 -6.03 16.58
N SER A 96 -0.71 -5.50 17.67
CA SER A 96 -1.77 -4.50 17.59
C SER A 96 -1.17 -3.11 17.80
N THR A 97 -1.31 -2.24 16.82
CA THR A 97 -0.75 -0.90 16.83
C THR A 97 -1.82 0.18 16.61
N ARG A 98 -1.46 1.40 16.96
CA ARG A 98 -2.21 2.62 16.61
C ARG A 98 -1.43 3.50 15.65
N GLU A 99 -0.14 3.22 15.51
CA GLU A 99 0.79 4.09 14.80
C GLU A 99 1.75 3.26 13.96
N ILE A 100 1.89 3.65 12.69
CA ILE A 100 2.81 3.07 11.74
C ILE A 100 3.57 4.21 11.08
N GLU A 101 4.87 4.05 11.01
CA GLU A 101 5.75 4.97 10.30
C GLU A 101 6.30 4.32 9.03
N LEU A 102 6.37 5.10 7.96
CA LEU A 102 6.99 4.66 6.71
C LEU A 102 8.49 4.86 6.83
N VAL A 103 9.27 3.80 6.70
CA VAL A 103 10.73 3.83 6.87
C VAL A 103 11.40 3.83 5.51
N GLY A 104 11.93 4.99 5.13
CA GLY A 104 12.74 5.16 3.92
C GLY A 104 11.99 5.02 2.60
N GLY A 105 12.27 5.88 1.65
CA GLY A 105 11.86 5.72 0.25
C GLY A 105 10.43 6.11 -0.13
N VAL A 106 9.50 6.24 0.81
CA VAL A 106 8.11 6.63 0.46
C VAL A 106 8.05 8.09 0.02
N ALA A 107 8.94 8.92 0.55
CA ALA A 107 9.10 10.30 0.07
C ALA A 107 9.59 10.38 -1.39
N GLU A 108 10.23 9.31 -1.88
CA GLU A 108 10.63 9.19 -3.28
C GLU A 108 9.51 8.63 -4.17
N LEU A 109 8.57 7.87 -3.58
CA LEU A 109 7.43 7.30 -4.31
C LEU A 109 6.32 8.30 -4.56
N VAL A 110 6.19 9.31 -3.71
CA VAL A 110 5.17 10.35 -3.86
C VAL A 110 5.86 11.65 -4.27
N PRO A 111 5.68 12.11 -5.49
CA PRO A 111 6.31 13.33 -5.96
C PRO A 111 5.76 14.55 -5.19
N LYS A 112 6.57 15.60 -5.06
CA LYS A 112 6.12 16.86 -4.48
C LYS A 112 5.09 17.56 -5.36
N GLN A 113 5.22 17.38 -6.66
CA GLN A 113 4.34 17.94 -7.67
C GLN A 113 3.94 16.89 -8.69
N ILE A 114 2.68 16.85 -9.02
CA ILE A 114 2.10 16.03 -10.07
C ILE A 114 1.38 16.91 -11.08
N ILE A 115 1.26 16.42 -12.29
CA ILE A 115 0.62 17.13 -13.40
C ILE A 115 -0.66 16.37 -13.75
N ASP A 116 -1.76 17.08 -13.88
CA ASP A 116 -2.97 16.54 -14.45
C ASP A 116 -2.81 16.47 -15.97
N PRO A 117 -2.80 15.28 -16.59
CA PRO A 117 -2.60 15.17 -18.03
C PRO A 117 -3.73 15.79 -18.86
N ALA A 118 -4.94 15.91 -18.29
CA ALA A 118 -6.09 16.49 -18.99
C ALA A 118 -6.11 18.03 -18.97
N THR A 119 -5.64 18.63 -17.87
CA THR A 119 -5.69 20.09 -17.67
C THR A 119 -4.33 20.74 -17.73
N SER A 120 -3.24 19.97 -17.72
CA SER A 120 -1.85 20.42 -17.57
C SER A 120 -1.62 21.24 -16.29
N GLU A 121 -2.52 21.14 -15.33
CA GLU A 121 -2.40 21.82 -14.05
C GLU A 121 -1.33 21.16 -13.19
N ILE A 122 -0.44 21.96 -12.60
CA ILE A 122 0.56 21.50 -11.65
C ILE A 122 -0.05 21.49 -10.27
N ILE A 123 -0.03 20.34 -9.63
CA ILE A 123 -0.64 20.10 -8.32
C ILE A 123 0.43 19.79 -7.30
N ASP A 124 0.50 20.59 -6.23
CA ASP A 124 1.40 20.32 -5.12
C ASP A 124 0.83 19.25 -4.19
N VAL A 125 1.63 18.22 -3.90
CA VAL A 125 1.30 17.15 -2.96
C VAL A 125 1.74 17.57 -1.57
N GLN A 126 0.79 17.83 -0.69
CA GLN A 126 1.07 18.22 0.68
C GLN A 126 1.40 17.00 1.53
N LYS A 127 2.50 17.07 2.28
CA LYS A 127 2.91 16.05 3.26
C LYS A 127 2.85 14.62 2.71
N TYR A 128 3.19 14.41 1.46
CA TYR A 128 3.26 13.10 0.78
C TYR A 128 1.93 12.36 0.59
N TYR A 129 0.81 12.87 1.15
CA TYR A 129 -0.44 12.12 1.24
C TYR A 129 -1.63 12.88 0.68
N TRP A 130 -1.48 14.19 0.53
CA TRP A 130 -2.56 15.06 0.14
C TRP A 130 -2.16 15.89 -1.06
N CYS A 131 -3.01 15.89 -2.04
CA CYS A 131 -2.89 16.71 -3.24
C CYS A 131 -3.90 17.86 -3.13
N ASN A 132 -3.45 19.07 -3.34
CA ASN A 132 -4.33 20.25 -3.46
C ASN A 132 -5.14 20.24 -4.75
N GLY A 133 -5.04 19.17 -5.51
CA GLY A 133 -5.68 19.02 -6.77
C GLY A 133 -7.18 19.13 -6.70
N ASN A 134 -7.71 19.49 -7.80
CA ASN A 134 -9.12 19.70 -7.97
C ASN A 134 -9.87 18.36 -7.94
N THR A 135 -10.39 18.00 -6.78
CA THR A 135 -11.32 16.88 -6.62
C THR A 135 -12.78 17.31 -6.84
N LYS A 136 -12.99 18.57 -7.21
CA LYS A 136 -14.32 19.15 -7.44
C LYS A 136 -15.02 18.40 -8.58
N GLY A 137 -16.17 17.85 -8.29
CA GLY A 137 -16.95 17.07 -9.25
C GLY A 137 -16.65 15.58 -9.31
N MET A 138 -15.61 15.09 -8.62
CA MET A 138 -15.34 13.66 -8.49
C MET A 138 -16.37 13.00 -7.58
N LYS A 139 -16.98 11.92 -8.04
CA LYS A 139 -17.91 11.09 -7.26
C LYS A 139 -17.13 10.15 -6.32
N ALA A 140 -17.84 9.55 -5.37
CA ALA A 140 -17.31 8.44 -4.60
C ALA A 140 -16.85 7.35 -5.58
N ASN A 141 -15.63 6.85 -5.39
CA ASN A 141 -14.95 5.85 -6.25
C ASN A 141 -14.39 6.38 -7.59
N ASP A 142 -14.58 7.66 -7.94
CA ASP A 142 -13.85 8.22 -9.07
C ASP A 142 -12.36 8.26 -8.77
N THR A 143 -11.58 7.95 -9.80
CA THR A 143 -10.13 8.09 -9.79
C THR A 143 -9.70 8.98 -10.93
N LYS A 144 -8.63 9.74 -10.73
CA LYS A 144 -8.05 10.62 -11.73
C LYS A 144 -6.57 10.30 -11.87
N GLU A 145 -6.14 10.09 -13.10
CA GLU A 145 -4.74 9.87 -13.38
C GLU A 145 -3.94 11.18 -13.33
N MET A 146 -2.75 11.08 -12.78
CA MET A 146 -1.76 12.13 -12.65
C MET A 146 -0.40 11.61 -13.10
N ILE A 147 0.47 12.45 -13.62
CA ILE A 147 1.85 12.12 -13.95
C ILE A 147 2.81 13.07 -13.22
N ASP A 148 4.00 12.62 -12.89
CA ASP A 148 5.05 13.50 -12.37
C ASP A 148 5.94 14.03 -13.53
N GLN A 149 6.86 14.91 -13.18
CA GLN A 149 7.82 15.45 -14.16
C GLN A 149 8.77 14.39 -14.75
N ARG A 150 8.84 13.20 -14.15
CA ARG A 150 9.63 12.06 -14.60
C ARG A 150 8.82 11.08 -15.46
N GLY A 151 7.51 11.33 -15.62
CA GLY A 151 6.60 10.47 -16.38
C GLY A 151 6.01 9.31 -15.58
N ASN A 152 6.23 9.22 -14.26
CA ASN A 152 5.59 8.20 -13.43
C ASN A 152 4.11 8.53 -13.26
N ARG A 153 3.28 7.50 -13.31
CA ARG A 153 1.81 7.59 -13.23
C ARG A 153 1.31 7.36 -11.80
N TYR A 154 0.32 8.14 -11.41
CA TYR A 154 -0.30 8.11 -10.09
C TYR A 154 -1.80 8.19 -10.23
N MET A 155 -2.54 7.55 -9.32
CA MET A 155 -3.99 7.65 -9.24
C MET A 155 -4.39 8.49 -8.04
N MET A 156 -5.20 9.52 -8.26
CA MET A 156 -5.82 10.33 -7.23
C MET A 156 -7.28 9.93 -7.04
N ASN A 157 -7.71 9.75 -5.81
CA ASN A 157 -9.11 9.51 -5.48
C ASN A 157 -9.87 10.82 -5.20
N ASN A 158 -11.18 10.72 -5.01
CA ASN A 158 -12.06 11.86 -4.73
C ASN A 158 -11.76 12.60 -3.40
N LYS A 159 -10.94 12.02 -2.53
CA LYS A 159 -10.48 12.63 -1.27
C LYS A 159 -9.14 13.36 -1.44
N GLY A 160 -8.55 13.34 -2.64
CA GLY A 160 -7.26 13.95 -2.92
C GLY A 160 -6.05 13.10 -2.53
N PHE A 161 -6.23 11.83 -2.20
CA PHE A 161 -5.11 10.90 -1.96
C PHE A 161 -4.55 10.41 -3.28
N VAL A 162 -3.22 10.33 -3.33
CA VAL A 162 -2.47 9.92 -4.51
C VAL A 162 -1.71 8.64 -4.19
N ALA A 163 -1.77 7.68 -5.09
CA ALA A 163 -1.00 6.43 -5.02
C ALA A 163 -0.35 6.12 -6.37
N PRO A 164 0.84 5.49 -6.40
CA PRO A 164 1.44 5.03 -7.65
C PRO A 164 0.50 4.05 -8.36
N VAL A 165 0.46 4.12 -9.69
CA VAL A 165 -0.25 3.12 -10.51
C VAL A 165 0.55 1.83 -10.50
N THR A 166 -0.05 0.74 -10.06
CA THR A 166 0.58 -0.59 -10.13
C THR A 166 0.44 -1.14 -11.55
N THR A 167 1.39 -1.99 -11.97
CA THR A 167 1.42 -2.58 -13.33
C THR A 167 0.12 -3.31 -13.69
N ALA A 168 -0.57 -3.89 -12.71
CA ALA A 168 -1.87 -4.56 -12.93
C ALA A 168 -3.01 -3.59 -13.32
N GLN A 169 -2.88 -2.30 -13.02
CA GLN A 169 -3.87 -1.28 -13.39
C GLN A 169 -3.59 -0.66 -14.76
N MET A 170 -2.41 -0.90 -15.34
CA MET A 170 -2.06 -0.41 -16.67
C MET A 170 -2.73 -1.24 -17.78
N ASP A 171 -2.89 -2.55 -17.57
CA ASP A 171 -3.48 -3.45 -18.59
C ASP A 171 -5.00 -3.21 -18.78
N GLU A 172 -5.72 -2.77 -17.74
CA GLU A 172 -7.16 -2.50 -17.85
C GLU A 172 -7.49 -1.16 -18.54
N SER A 173 -6.55 -0.21 -18.59
CA SER A 173 -6.78 1.10 -19.21
C SER A 173 -6.51 1.12 -20.72
N GLU A 174 -5.76 0.16 -21.26
CA GLU A 174 -5.49 0.05 -22.70
C GLU A 174 -6.56 -0.74 -23.47
N GLU A 175 -7.32 -1.63 -22.80
CA GLU A 175 -8.39 -2.38 -23.44
C GLU A 175 -9.70 -1.58 -23.67
N SER A 176 -9.89 -0.46 -22.97
CA SER A 176 -11.15 0.31 -23.08
C SER A 176 -11.18 1.37 -24.20
N HIS A 177 -10.12 1.44 -25.05
CA HIS A 177 -10.04 2.51 -26.07
C HIS A 177 -10.11 2.02 -27.53
N ASN A 178 -10.47 0.73 -27.76
CA ASN A 178 -10.50 0.18 -29.10
C ASN A 178 -11.82 -0.53 -29.47
N ASP A 179 -12.96 0.15 -29.32
CA ASP A 179 -14.18 -0.28 -30.01
C ASP A 179 -15.08 0.94 -30.24
N ASN A 180 -14.77 1.72 -31.23
CA ASN A 180 -15.78 2.46 -31.99
C ASN A 180 -15.18 3.10 -33.24
N ASP A 181 -14.97 2.31 -34.29
CA ASP A 181 -14.89 2.82 -35.65
C ASP A 181 -15.72 1.93 -36.60
N GLY A 182 -16.91 2.45 -36.86
CA GLY A 182 -17.44 2.63 -38.18
C GLY A 182 -17.65 1.41 -39.08
N GLU A 183 -18.82 0.89 -39.09
CA GLU A 183 -19.35 0.19 -40.25
C GLU A 183 -20.02 1.22 -41.18
N PRO A 184 -19.62 1.34 -42.44
CA PRO A 184 -20.39 2.06 -43.44
C PRO A 184 -21.38 1.13 -44.10
N SER A 185 -22.64 1.50 -44.04
CA SER A 185 -23.74 0.98 -44.84
C SER A 185 -23.42 0.99 -46.33
N GLN A 186 -23.58 -0.12 -47.01
CA GLN A 186 -23.94 -0.13 -48.43
C GLN A 186 -24.91 -1.23 -48.80
N GLN A 187 -26.06 -0.77 -49.30
CA GLN A 187 -26.97 -1.35 -50.31
C GLN A 187 -27.63 -2.68 -50.00
#